data_adb42ec9a9eb3b42f4788583675c4058
#
_entry.id   adb42ec9a9eb3b42f4788583675c4058
#
_cell.length_a   1.000
_cell.length_b   1.000
_cell.length_c   1.000
_cell.angle_alpha   90.00
_cell.angle_beta   90.00
_cell.angle_gamma   90.00
#
_symmetry.space_group_name_H-M   'P 1'
#
loop_
_entity.id
_entity.type
_entity.pdbx_description
1 polymer ?
#
loop_
_entity_poly.entity_id
_entity_poly.type
_entity_poly.pdbx_seq_one_letter_code
_entity_poly.pdbx_strand_id
1 'polypeptide(L)'
;MQNKKVKVILFEDKFGLGGIETFITNVILRIDYNLFDIELVVVNKVTDQYDSLFESLGVKVKVLVPKEELNPIKRFSKGLPAFKEYLRTNISRDTIIHFNLSDSIDLLYVYLAKKRGIKVRIVHSHNSSATSSLKKVVHKVGMIFLSATPNYYFACSRLAAEWLFPKKVCKYKKYFFIRNAVDTQKYKFNIAKREKIRKQYKWNDNLIFGEVGRFNKQKNHLFLLRIFKEIVRLKPNSLLVLVGAKDGIYEEIKTFSKKLGIEKNVLFFGKSSKVADLLQAFDIFMLPSLYEGLPFVLVESQAASLPSLVSSTVTNEIKLTKYIKFESLKSSPKEWADTAIKLASMTRAPDNVALVKEGYDVNSMVKNLEQLYLKFYRENN
;
A
#
# COMPACT_ATOMS: atom_id res chain seq x y z
N MET A 1 39.98 -6.22 3.45
CA MET A 1 39.33 -4.91 3.63
C MET A 1 37.82 -5.16 3.69
N GLN A 2 37.16 -4.94 4.82
CA GLN A 2 35.68 -5.00 4.86
C GLN A 2 35.14 -3.93 3.91
N ASN A 3 34.42 -4.33 2.88
CA ASN A 3 33.76 -3.38 1.99
C ASN A 3 32.81 -2.49 2.83
N LYS A 4 33.07 -1.18 2.80
CA LYS A 4 32.24 -0.20 3.52
C LYS A 4 30.77 -0.32 3.05
N LYS A 5 29.86 -0.69 3.93
CA LYS A 5 28.43 -0.77 3.64
C LYS A 5 27.89 0.59 3.19
N VAL A 6 26.98 0.57 2.23
CA VAL A 6 26.27 1.78 1.78
C VAL A 6 25.22 2.16 2.81
N LYS A 7 25.34 3.32 3.42
CA LYS A 7 24.31 3.81 4.36
C LYS A 7 23.09 4.31 3.61
N VAL A 8 21.92 3.78 3.96
CA VAL A 8 20.63 4.16 3.40
C VAL A 8 19.68 4.54 4.53
N ILE A 9 19.10 5.72 4.46
CA ILE A 9 18.02 6.17 5.32
C ILE A 9 16.72 6.03 4.58
N LEU A 10 15.79 5.27 5.15
CA LEU A 10 14.40 5.25 4.76
C LEU A 10 13.66 6.31 5.58
N PHE A 11 13.17 7.35 4.91
CA PHE A 11 12.49 8.47 5.58
C PHE A 11 10.98 8.43 5.34
N GLU A 12 10.21 8.68 6.38
CA GLU A 12 8.76 8.91 6.31
C GLU A 12 8.32 9.96 7.34
N ASP A 13 7.34 10.81 6.97
CA ASP A 13 6.83 11.85 7.87
C ASP A 13 5.97 11.28 9.01
N LYS A 14 5.07 10.32 8.72
CA LYS A 14 4.21 9.67 9.73
C LYS A 14 4.21 8.16 9.56
N PHE A 15 4.87 7.44 10.45
CA PHE A 15 4.92 5.98 10.43
C PHE A 15 3.75 5.39 11.23
N GLY A 16 2.84 4.72 10.53
CA GLY A 16 1.63 4.13 11.09
C GLY A 16 1.33 2.74 10.54
N LEU A 17 0.12 2.53 10.02
CA LEU A 17 -0.33 1.29 9.38
C LEU A 17 -0.92 1.62 8.01
N GLY A 18 -0.16 1.40 6.96
CA GLY A 18 -0.56 1.70 5.59
C GLY A 18 0.34 1.09 4.53
N GLY A 19 0.20 1.57 3.32
CA GLY A 19 0.96 1.07 2.18
C GLY A 19 2.44 1.44 2.21
N ILE A 20 2.78 2.64 2.68
CA ILE A 20 4.16 3.10 2.78
C ILE A 20 4.90 2.27 3.82
N GLU A 21 4.31 2.10 5.00
CA GLU A 21 4.89 1.32 6.08
C GLU A 21 5.06 -0.16 5.69
N THR A 22 4.10 -0.70 4.93
CA THR A 22 4.23 -2.05 4.36
C THR A 22 5.41 -2.13 3.39
N PHE A 23 5.58 -1.12 2.53
CA PHE A 23 6.73 -1.04 1.63
C PHE A 23 8.05 -0.97 2.41
N ILE A 24 8.18 -0.04 3.36
CA ILE A 24 9.37 0.14 4.19
C ILE A 24 9.71 -1.16 4.95
N THR A 25 8.72 -1.78 5.57
CA THR A 25 8.88 -3.05 6.29
C THR A 25 9.34 -4.17 5.37
N ASN A 26 8.79 -4.25 4.16
CA ASN A 26 9.20 -5.23 3.16
C ASN A 26 10.65 -5.05 2.71
N VAL A 27 11.12 -3.81 2.56
CA VAL A 27 12.52 -3.49 2.26
C VAL A 27 13.42 -3.91 3.43
N ILE A 28 13.10 -3.49 4.66
CA ILE A 28 13.86 -3.81 5.87
C ILE A 28 14.00 -5.33 6.06
N LEU A 29 12.94 -6.09 5.83
CA LEU A 29 12.96 -7.55 6.01
C LEU A 29 13.84 -8.31 5.01
N ARG A 30 14.21 -7.73 3.88
CA ARG A 30 14.79 -8.48 2.74
C ARG A 30 16.06 -7.91 2.15
N ILE A 31 16.39 -6.67 2.50
CA ILE A 31 17.61 -6.03 1.99
C ILE A 31 18.87 -6.75 2.48
N ASP A 32 19.91 -6.81 1.65
CA ASP A 32 21.17 -7.44 2.01
C ASP A 32 21.98 -6.57 2.99
N TYR A 33 21.95 -6.93 4.26
CA TYR A 33 22.70 -6.26 5.33
C TYR A 33 24.23 -6.42 5.24
N ASN A 34 24.74 -7.24 4.34
CA ASN A 34 26.19 -7.27 4.06
C ASN A 34 26.61 -6.08 3.20
N LEU A 35 25.71 -5.58 2.34
CA LEU A 35 25.94 -4.47 1.43
C LEU A 35 25.45 -3.13 1.99
N PHE A 36 24.40 -3.14 2.81
CA PHE A 36 23.70 -1.93 3.26
C PHE A 36 23.66 -1.80 4.78
N ASP A 37 23.78 -0.56 5.25
CA ASP A 37 23.48 -0.12 6.61
C ASP A 37 22.17 0.68 6.56
N ILE A 38 21.10 0.13 7.11
CA ILE A 38 19.75 0.68 7.03
C ILE A 38 19.37 1.38 8.31
N GLU A 39 18.85 2.59 8.19
CA GLU A 39 18.24 3.34 9.28
C GLU A 39 16.86 3.83 8.87
N LEU A 40 15.84 3.63 9.72
CA LEU A 40 14.52 4.20 9.54
C LEU A 40 14.44 5.53 10.31
N VAL A 41 14.17 6.62 9.61
CA VAL A 41 13.99 7.95 10.21
C VAL A 41 12.55 8.40 9.97
N VAL A 42 11.84 8.66 11.05
CA VAL A 42 10.45 9.11 11.01
C VAL A 42 10.27 10.39 11.81
N VAL A 43 9.43 11.29 11.31
CA VAL A 43 9.13 12.50 12.10
C VAL A 43 8.25 12.13 13.27
N ASN A 44 7.19 11.37 13.04
CA ASN A 44 6.26 10.94 14.07
C ASN A 44 5.88 9.46 13.88
N LYS A 45 5.87 8.70 14.98
CA LYS A 45 5.52 7.28 14.99
C LYS A 45 4.24 7.07 15.80
N VAL A 46 3.25 6.42 15.19
CA VAL A 46 1.93 6.18 15.79
C VAL A 46 1.61 4.69 16.04
N THR A 47 2.58 3.81 15.79
CA THR A 47 2.46 2.37 16.07
C THR A 47 3.79 1.78 16.47
N ASP A 48 3.75 0.85 17.42
CA ASP A 48 4.92 0.07 17.88
C ASP A 48 4.91 -1.36 17.31
N GLN A 49 3.97 -1.65 16.40
CA GLN A 49 3.75 -2.99 15.86
C GLN A 49 4.99 -3.64 15.23
N TYR A 50 5.94 -2.84 14.73
CA TYR A 50 7.15 -3.30 14.04
C TYR A 50 8.41 -3.19 14.87
N ASP A 51 8.37 -2.68 16.10
CA ASP A 51 9.56 -2.35 16.89
C ASP A 51 10.41 -3.57 17.20
N SER A 52 9.81 -4.61 17.77
CA SER A 52 10.52 -5.86 18.07
C SER A 52 11.11 -6.52 16.81
N LEU A 53 10.44 -6.38 15.67
CA LEU A 53 10.93 -6.89 14.40
C LEU A 53 12.16 -6.11 13.93
N PHE A 54 12.11 -4.78 13.96
CA PHE A 54 13.24 -3.94 13.52
C PHE A 54 14.44 -4.09 14.46
N GLU A 55 14.19 -4.18 15.76
CA GLU A 55 15.22 -4.43 16.77
C GLU A 55 15.91 -5.79 16.55
N SER A 56 15.15 -6.85 16.28
CA SER A 56 15.70 -8.18 15.98
C SER A 56 16.61 -8.23 14.76
N LEU A 57 16.41 -7.29 13.81
CA LEU A 57 17.24 -7.11 12.61
C LEU A 57 18.39 -6.10 12.80
N GLY A 58 18.52 -5.51 13.98
CA GLY A 58 19.51 -4.48 14.28
C GLY A 58 19.27 -3.15 13.56
N VAL A 59 18.06 -2.90 13.07
CA VAL A 59 17.71 -1.66 12.36
C VAL A 59 17.47 -0.53 13.35
N LYS A 60 18.21 0.56 13.19
CA LYS A 60 18.00 1.77 13.99
C LYS A 60 16.74 2.49 13.55
N VAL A 61 15.83 2.76 14.48
CA VAL A 61 14.63 3.58 14.27
C VAL A 61 14.81 4.90 15.00
N LYS A 62 14.93 5.99 14.25
CA LYS A 62 15.03 7.34 14.80
C LYS A 62 13.71 8.07 14.67
N VAL A 63 13.03 8.31 15.78
CA VAL A 63 11.85 9.18 15.87
C VAL A 63 12.32 10.60 16.18
N LEU A 64 12.05 11.53 15.27
CA LEU A 64 12.53 12.92 15.39
C LEU A 64 11.74 13.74 16.39
N VAL A 65 10.43 13.52 16.47
CA VAL A 65 9.52 14.17 17.44
C VAL A 65 8.79 13.09 18.22
N PRO A 66 9.41 12.59 19.31
CA PRO A 66 8.79 11.58 20.17
C PRO A 66 7.64 12.18 20.96
N LYS A 67 6.64 11.32 21.25
CA LYS A 67 5.43 11.58 22.06
C LYS A 67 4.38 12.49 21.42
N GLU A 68 3.15 11.98 21.36
CA GLU A 68 1.89 12.51 20.88
C GLU A 68 1.63 12.27 19.39
N GLU A 69 0.39 11.89 19.06
CA GLU A 69 -0.10 11.93 17.68
C GLU A 69 -0.19 13.39 17.23
N LEU A 70 0.80 13.83 16.48
CA LEU A 70 0.90 15.21 16.03
C LEU A 70 -0.09 15.48 14.89
N ASN A 71 -0.85 16.55 15.00
CA ASN A 71 -1.58 17.05 13.84
C ASN A 71 -0.58 17.50 12.74
N PRO A 72 -1.00 17.60 11.47
CA PRO A 72 -0.09 17.91 10.36
C PRO A 72 0.73 19.18 10.56
N ILE A 73 0.14 20.24 11.13
CA ILE A 73 0.83 21.53 11.35
C ILE A 73 1.95 21.39 12.39
N LYS A 74 1.65 20.78 13.54
CA LYS A 74 2.63 20.55 14.62
C LYS A 74 3.75 19.60 14.15
N ARG A 75 3.40 18.56 13.39
CA ARG A 75 4.37 17.63 12.82
C ARG A 75 5.36 18.34 11.92
N PHE A 76 4.88 19.26 11.11
CA PHE A 76 5.71 20.07 10.22
C PHE A 76 6.59 21.06 10.97
N SER A 77 6.00 21.87 11.86
CA SER A 77 6.72 22.93 12.59
C SER A 77 7.81 22.37 13.53
N LYS A 78 7.59 21.19 14.12
CA LYS A 78 8.58 20.52 14.98
C LYS A 78 9.54 19.61 14.18
N GLY A 79 9.03 18.96 13.12
CA GLY A 79 9.78 17.97 12.34
C GLY A 79 10.89 18.58 11.49
N LEU A 80 10.65 19.71 10.84
CA LEU A 80 11.68 20.36 10.00
C LEU A 80 12.93 20.77 10.78
N PRO A 81 12.85 21.47 11.94
CA PRO A 81 14.02 21.75 12.75
C PRO A 81 14.72 20.49 13.25
N ALA A 82 13.97 19.49 13.72
CA ALA A 82 14.52 18.24 14.21
C ALA A 82 15.27 17.47 13.11
N PHE A 83 14.71 17.42 11.89
CA PHE A 83 15.37 16.79 10.74
C PHE A 83 16.62 17.56 10.30
N LYS A 84 16.59 18.89 10.33
CA LYS A 84 17.76 19.73 10.04
C LYS A 84 18.91 19.43 11.02
N GLU A 85 18.60 19.29 12.31
CA GLU A 85 19.61 18.95 13.33
C GLU A 85 20.11 17.51 13.15
N TYR A 86 19.22 16.55 12.88
CA TYR A 86 19.59 15.18 12.56
C TYR A 86 20.58 15.11 11.37
N LEU A 87 20.33 15.85 10.29
CA LEU A 87 21.21 15.91 9.14
C LEU A 87 22.59 16.50 9.50
N ARG A 88 22.64 17.44 10.46
CA ARG A 88 23.89 18.11 10.86
C ARG A 88 24.79 17.19 11.67
N THR A 89 24.23 16.40 12.57
CA THR A 89 24.97 15.66 13.61
C THR A 89 25.22 14.20 13.24
N ASN A 90 24.40 13.59 12.39
CA ASN A 90 24.42 12.15 12.22
C ASN A 90 24.74 11.64 10.81
N ILE A 91 24.82 12.54 9.80
CA ILE A 91 24.74 12.09 8.41
C ILE A 91 25.92 12.57 7.56
N SER A 92 26.59 11.61 6.91
CA SER A 92 27.57 11.84 5.85
C SER A 92 26.89 12.26 4.55
N ARG A 93 27.58 13.07 3.74
CA ARG A 93 27.07 13.49 2.41
C ARG A 93 26.90 12.33 1.43
N ASP A 94 27.60 11.23 1.65
CA ASP A 94 27.55 10.01 0.82
C ASP A 94 26.37 9.08 1.19
N THR A 95 25.60 9.43 2.24
CA THR A 95 24.41 8.68 2.64
C THR A 95 23.32 8.82 1.58
N ILE A 96 22.68 7.72 1.21
CA ILE A 96 21.46 7.74 0.41
C ILE A 96 20.29 8.07 1.34
N ILE A 97 19.47 9.05 0.99
CA ILE A 97 18.20 9.27 1.67
C ILE A 97 17.05 8.97 0.71
N HIS A 98 16.27 7.95 1.04
CA HIS A 98 15.09 7.53 0.31
C HIS A 98 13.84 8.04 1.03
N PHE A 99 13.27 9.12 0.51
CA PHE A 99 12.09 9.78 1.04
C PHE A 99 10.83 9.12 0.50
N ASN A 100 10.05 8.50 1.36
CA ASN A 100 8.74 7.92 1.03
C ASN A 100 7.67 8.97 1.30
N LEU A 101 7.10 9.55 0.25
CA LEU A 101 6.27 10.76 0.36
C LEU A 101 4.86 10.55 -0.19
N SER A 102 3.92 11.25 0.45
CA SER A 102 2.51 11.31 0.02
C SER A 102 2.15 12.63 -0.64
N ASP A 103 2.77 13.74 -0.22
CA ASP A 103 2.41 15.09 -0.63
C ASP A 103 3.66 15.94 -0.93
N SER A 104 3.48 17.03 -1.68
CA SER A 104 4.60 17.92 -2.06
C SER A 104 5.17 18.74 -0.90
N ILE A 105 4.40 18.90 0.19
CA ILE A 105 4.88 19.63 1.35
C ILE A 105 6.06 18.91 2.01
N ASP A 106 6.09 17.58 1.95
CA ASP A 106 7.17 16.76 2.49
C ASP A 106 8.48 16.95 1.69
N LEU A 107 8.42 17.51 0.47
CA LEU A 107 9.61 17.89 -0.30
C LEU A 107 10.49 18.95 0.40
N LEU A 108 9.99 19.61 1.46
CA LEU A 108 10.81 20.48 2.30
C LEU A 108 11.90 19.69 3.04
N TYR A 109 11.66 18.45 3.44
CA TYR A 109 12.70 17.57 3.98
C TYR A 109 13.79 17.26 2.94
N VAL A 110 13.37 17.02 1.69
CA VAL A 110 14.31 16.80 0.57
C VAL A 110 15.13 18.05 0.28
N TYR A 111 14.51 19.22 0.36
CA TYR A 111 15.21 20.50 0.23
C TYR A 111 16.26 20.71 1.33
N LEU A 112 15.96 20.36 2.58
CA LEU A 112 16.94 20.43 3.67
C LEU A 112 18.11 19.48 3.43
N ALA A 113 17.86 18.26 2.95
CA ALA A 113 18.91 17.32 2.58
C ALA A 113 19.77 17.86 1.41
N LYS A 114 19.17 18.50 0.40
CA LYS A 114 19.89 19.18 -0.69
C LYS A 114 20.78 20.28 -0.14
N LYS A 115 20.28 21.15 0.74
CA LYS A 115 21.08 22.22 1.38
C LYS A 115 22.24 21.68 2.22
N ARG A 116 22.07 20.50 2.85
CA ARG A 116 23.14 19.83 3.60
C ARG A 116 24.21 19.22 2.69
N GLY A 117 23.95 19.13 1.38
CA GLY A 117 24.86 18.57 0.38
C GLY A 117 24.78 17.04 0.29
N ILE A 118 23.67 16.42 0.73
CA ILE A 118 23.44 14.99 0.52
C ILE A 118 23.43 14.69 -0.98
N LYS A 119 24.30 13.79 -1.44
CA LYS A 119 24.51 13.53 -2.86
C LYS A 119 23.38 12.74 -3.49
N VAL A 120 22.80 11.75 -2.80
CA VAL A 120 21.72 10.89 -3.31
C VAL A 120 20.44 11.12 -2.54
N ARG A 121 19.47 11.76 -3.19
CA ARG A 121 18.15 12.11 -2.65
C ARG A 121 17.07 11.52 -3.54
N ILE A 122 16.53 10.38 -3.11
CA ILE A 122 15.48 9.65 -3.83
C ILE A 122 14.13 10.08 -3.27
N VAL A 123 13.20 10.46 -4.13
CA VAL A 123 11.80 10.66 -3.74
C VAL A 123 10.95 9.55 -4.33
N HIS A 124 10.25 8.83 -3.47
CA HIS A 124 9.31 7.78 -3.84
C HIS A 124 7.88 8.26 -3.60
N SER A 125 7.13 8.40 -4.68
CA SER A 125 5.73 8.80 -4.64
C SER A 125 4.82 7.58 -4.45
N HIS A 126 4.03 7.61 -3.38
CA HIS A 126 3.11 6.52 -3.00
C HIS A 126 1.64 6.89 -3.17
N ASN A 127 1.33 8.18 -3.38
CA ASN A 127 -0.04 8.68 -3.45
C ASN A 127 -0.38 9.20 -4.84
N SER A 128 -1.67 9.22 -5.18
CA SER A 128 -2.15 9.69 -6.51
C SER A 128 -3.13 10.85 -6.42
N SER A 129 -3.51 11.28 -5.21
CA SER A 129 -4.46 12.38 -5.02
C SER A 129 -4.47 12.89 -3.58
N ALA A 130 -5.02 14.11 -3.37
CA ALA A 130 -5.33 14.64 -2.05
C ALA A 130 -6.84 14.59 -1.77
N THR A 131 -7.18 14.38 -0.50
CA THR A 131 -8.57 14.19 -0.01
C THR A 131 -9.36 15.49 0.11
N SER A 132 -8.71 16.67 0.12
CA SER A 132 -9.41 17.97 0.25
C SER A 132 -8.90 19.01 -0.75
N SER A 133 -9.77 19.98 -1.09
CA SER A 133 -9.43 21.06 -2.03
C SER A 133 -8.27 21.92 -1.52
N LEU A 134 -8.23 22.23 -0.22
CA LEU A 134 -7.13 23.00 0.37
C LEU A 134 -5.80 22.26 0.23
N LYS A 135 -5.75 20.97 0.51
CA LYS A 135 -4.55 20.14 0.30
C LYS A 135 -4.09 20.15 -1.14
N LYS A 136 -5.03 20.14 -2.12
CA LYS A 136 -4.68 20.23 -3.55
C LYS A 136 -4.01 21.56 -3.90
N VAL A 137 -4.46 22.67 -3.31
CA VAL A 137 -3.82 24.00 -3.53
C VAL A 137 -2.42 24.02 -2.95
N VAL A 138 -2.26 23.63 -1.68
CA VAL A 138 -0.94 23.55 -1.01
C VAL A 138 0.00 22.63 -1.81
N HIS A 139 -0.50 21.50 -2.27
CA HIS A 139 0.27 20.57 -3.08
C HIS A 139 0.76 21.22 -4.39
N LYS A 140 -0.10 21.94 -5.12
CA LYS A 140 0.30 22.63 -6.36
C LYS A 140 1.40 23.67 -6.12
N VAL A 141 1.29 24.45 -5.05
CA VAL A 141 2.33 25.44 -4.66
C VAL A 141 3.64 24.74 -4.35
N GLY A 142 3.63 23.69 -3.52
CA GLY A 142 4.81 22.90 -3.20
C GLY A 142 5.48 22.30 -4.44
N MET A 143 4.71 21.85 -5.41
CA MET A 143 5.22 21.32 -6.68
C MET A 143 5.99 22.37 -7.49
N ILE A 144 5.56 23.61 -7.51
CA ILE A 144 6.25 24.68 -8.25
C ILE A 144 7.66 24.92 -7.68
N PHE A 145 7.78 25.01 -6.36
CA PHE A 145 9.03 25.43 -5.71
C PHE A 145 9.95 24.26 -5.33
N LEU A 146 9.42 23.08 -5.07
CA LEU A 146 10.18 22.01 -4.41
C LEU A 146 10.40 20.78 -5.31
N SER A 147 9.69 20.66 -6.42
CA SER A 147 9.72 19.45 -7.25
C SER A 147 11.09 19.15 -7.92
N ALA A 148 11.99 20.13 -7.97
CA ALA A 148 13.37 19.97 -8.50
C ALA A 148 14.41 19.69 -7.41
N THR A 149 14.01 19.39 -6.17
CA THR A 149 14.94 19.13 -5.05
C THR A 149 15.50 17.70 -5.04
N PRO A 150 14.77 16.63 -5.43
CA PRO A 150 15.34 15.30 -5.61
C PRO A 150 16.24 15.24 -6.85
N ASN A 151 17.14 14.27 -6.86
CA ASN A 151 17.90 13.91 -8.07
C ASN A 151 17.52 12.53 -8.63
N TYR A 152 16.80 11.72 -7.86
CA TYR A 152 16.23 10.45 -8.31
C TYR A 152 14.76 10.36 -7.93
N TYR A 153 13.95 9.75 -8.82
CA TYR A 153 12.50 9.70 -8.71
C TYR A 153 12.01 8.27 -8.80
N PHE A 154 11.31 7.79 -7.78
CA PHE A 154 10.63 6.50 -7.75
C PHE A 154 9.12 6.69 -7.62
N ALA A 155 8.36 5.83 -8.29
CA ALA A 155 6.90 5.86 -8.20
C ALA A 155 6.33 4.44 -8.15
N CYS A 156 5.31 4.22 -7.33
CA CYS A 156 4.60 2.94 -7.28
C CYS A 156 3.65 2.74 -8.47
N SER A 157 3.22 3.83 -9.12
CA SER A 157 2.35 3.82 -10.30
C SER A 157 2.57 5.08 -11.15
N ARG A 158 2.04 5.07 -12.37
CA ARG A 158 2.05 6.25 -13.23
C ARG A 158 1.31 7.44 -12.59
N LEU A 159 0.13 7.19 -12.00
CA LEU A 159 -0.64 8.22 -11.31
C LEU A 159 0.13 8.83 -10.13
N ALA A 160 0.88 8.01 -9.39
CA ALA A 160 1.73 8.50 -8.32
C ALA A 160 2.88 9.38 -8.84
N ALA A 161 3.48 9.03 -9.98
CA ALA A 161 4.49 9.87 -10.62
C ALA A 161 3.90 11.21 -11.05
N GLU A 162 2.77 11.20 -11.74
CA GLU A 162 2.07 12.41 -12.21
C GLU A 162 1.61 13.32 -11.05
N TRP A 163 1.35 12.72 -9.88
CA TRP A 163 1.00 13.45 -8.66
C TRP A 163 2.16 14.26 -8.09
N LEU A 164 3.35 13.67 -7.96
CA LEU A 164 4.44 14.28 -7.16
C LEU A 164 5.65 14.74 -7.98
N PHE A 165 5.75 14.43 -9.27
CA PHE A 165 6.94 14.76 -10.05
C PHE A 165 6.72 15.90 -11.03
N PRO A 166 7.79 16.65 -11.38
CA PRO A 166 7.72 17.67 -12.44
C PRO A 166 7.21 17.10 -13.76
N LYS A 167 6.41 17.87 -14.48
CA LYS A 167 5.91 17.48 -15.80
C LYS A 167 7.00 16.98 -16.76
N LYS A 168 8.20 17.58 -16.72
CA LYS A 168 9.36 17.14 -17.51
C LYS A 168 9.82 15.73 -17.13
N VAL A 169 9.85 15.42 -15.84
CA VAL A 169 10.22 14.07 -15.35
C VAL A 169 9.23 13.03 -15.86
N CYS A 170 7.94 13.31 -15.77
CA CYS A 170 6.89 12.42 -16.25
C CYS A 170 6.91 12.27 -17.79
N LYS A 171 6.99 13.40 -18.53
CA LYS A 171 7.01 13.43 -20.00
C LYS A 171 8.15 12.61 -20.60
N TYR A 172 9.35 12.72 -20.03
CA TYR A 172 10.56 12.02 -20.50
C TYR A 172 10.82 10.72 -19.76
N LYS A 173 9.87 10.23 -18.94
CA LYS A 173 9.96 8.99 -18.13
C LYS A 173 11.28 8.90 -17.33
N LYS A 174 11.74 10.00 -16.77
CA LYS A 174 12.96 10.09 -15.96
C LYS A 174 12.69 9.67 -14.50
N TYR A 175 12.00 8.57 -14.30
CA TYR A 175 11.73 7.97 -13.00
C TYR A 175 11.71 6.43 -13.13
N PHE A 176 11.91 5.76 -12.01
CA PHE A 176 11.89 4.31 -11.92
C PHE A 176 10.58 3.85 -11.28
N PHE A 177 10.01 2.78 -11.80
CA PHE A 177 8.91 2.11 -11.14
C PHE A 177 9.44 1.21 -10.03
N ILE A 178 9.06 1.50 -8.79
CA ILE A 178 9.23 0.64 -7.63
C ILE A 178 7.83 0.32 -7.12
N ARG A 179 7.34 -0.87 -7.48
CA ARG A 179 5.95 -1.25 -7.28
C ARG A 179 5.63 -1.52 -5.81
N ASN A 180 4.36 -1.38 -5.45
CA ASN A 180 3.82 -1.92 -4.21
C ASN A 180 3.76 -3.45 -4.31
N ALA A 181 4.85 -4.10 -3.95
CA ALA A 181 5.05 -5.53 -4.10
C ALA A 181 4.58 -6.33 -2.87
N VAL A 182 4.20 -7.57 -3.09
CA VAL A 182 3.76 -8.50 -2.06
C VAL A 182 4.62 -9.76 -2.08
N ASP A 183 4.62 -10.50 -0.98
CA ASP A 183 5.25 -11.83 -0.93
C ASP A 183 4.39 -12.84 -1.69
N THR A 184 4.70 -13.00 -2.99
CA THR A 184 3.92 -13.87 -3.88
C THR A 184 3.90 -15.33 -3.43
N GLN A 185 4.90 -15.79 -2.68
CA GLN A 185 4.93 -17.15 -2.12
C GLN A 185 3.99 -17.29 -0.92
N LYS A 186 3.96 -16.29 -0.03
CA LYS A 186 3.05 -16.25 1.12
C LYS A 186 1.59 -16.27 0.69
N TYR A 187 1.26 -15.58 -0.39
CA TYR A 187 -0.11 -15.48 -0.90
C TYR A 187 -0.48 -16.59 -1.89
N LYS A 188 0.49 -17.34 -2.43
CA LYS A 188 0.25 -18.39 -3.43
C LYS A 188 -0.90 -19.30 -3.01
N PHE A 189 -1.85 -19.51 -3.93
CA PHE A 189 -3.02 -20.35 -3.66
C PHE A 189 -2.63 -21.78 -3.27
N ASN A 190 -3.24 -22.28 -2.20
CA ASN A 190 -3.03 -23.61 -1.66
C ASN A 190 -4.37 -24.20 -1.18
N ILE A 191 -4.80 -25.27 -1.82
CA ILE A 191 -6.08 -25.90 -1.56
C ILE A 191 -6.20 -26.43 -0.12
N ALA A 192 -5.15 -27.09 0.39
CA ALA A 192 -5.15 -27.62 1.77
C ALA A 192 -5.26 -26.50 2.81
N LYS A 193 -4.58 -25.36 2.55
CA LYS A 193 -4.70 -24.17 3.39
C LYS A 193 -6.11 -23.59 3.35
N ARG A 194 -6.73 -23.52 2.17
CA ARG A 194 -8.12 -23.08 1.99
C ARG A 194 -9.06 -23.94 2.82
N GLU A 195 -9.00 -25.26 2.67
CA GLU A 195 -9.86 -26.21 3.40
C GLU A 195 -9.68 -26.09 4.92
N LYS A 196 -8.43 -26.00 5.40
CA LYS A 196 -8.11 -25.79 6.82
C LYS A 196 -8.78 -24.52 7.36
N ILE A 197 -8.67 -23.38 6.66
CA ILE A 197 -9.24 -22.10 7.09
C ILE A 197 -10.77 -22.15 7.06
N ARG A 198 -11.35 -22.69 6.01
CA ARG A 198 -12.81 -22.85 5.91
C ARG A 198 -13.39 -23.74 7.02
N LYS A 199 -12.71 -24.85 7.32
CA LYS A 199 -13.09 -25.71 8.47
C LYS A 199 -12.98 -24.96 9.80
N GLN A 200 -11.88 -24.21 10.02
CA GLN A 200 -11.65 -23.44 11.25
C GLN A 200 -12.79 -22.44 11.53
N TYR A 201 -13.28 -21.76 10.49
CA TYR A 201 -14.34 -20.75 10.62
C TYR A 201 -15.76 -21.29 10.35
N LYS A 202 -15.90 -22.59 10.10
CA LYS A 202 -17.18 -23.25 9.73
C LYS A 202 -17.82 -22.66 8.47
N TRP A 203 -17.00 -22.40 7.44
CA TRP A 203 -17.41 -21.78 6.17
C TRP A 203 -17.52 -22.79 5.01
N ASN A 204 -17.52 -24.10 5.28
CA ASN A 204 -17.44 -25.13 4.23
C ASN A 204 -18.56 -25.03 3.19
N ASP A 205 -19.78 -24.75 3.64
CA ASP A 205 -20.97 -24.72 2.80
C ASP A 205 -21.33 -23.33 2.26
N ASN A 206 -20.51 -22.32 2.60
CA ASN A 206 -20.78 -20.95 2.17
C ASN A 206 -20.08 -20.61 0.85
N LEU A 207 -20.77 -19.82 0.02
CA LEU A 207 -20.14 -19.06 -1.05
C LEU A 207 -19.62 -17.73 -0.45
N ILE A 208 -18.28 -17.54 -0.41
CA ILE A 208 -17.66 -16.48 0.38
C ILE A 208 -17.19 -15.33 -0.50
N PHE A 209 -17.77 -14.17 -0.26
CA PHE A 209 -17.39 -12.89 -0.82
C PHE A 209 -16.55 -12.14 0.20
N GLY A 210 -15.36 -11.66 -0.18
CA GLY A 210 -14.46 -10.97 0.71
C GLY A 210 -14.16 -9.53 0.30
N GLU A 211 -14.03 -8.65 1.28
CA GLU A 211 -13.47 -7.32 1.14
C GLU A 211 -12.49 -7.07 2.28
N VAL A 212 -11.34 -6.45 1.97
CA VAL A 212 -10.30 -6.12 2.94
C VAL A 212 -9.93 -4.66 2.78
N GLY A 213 -10.21 -3.86 3.81
CA GLY A 213 -9.91 -2.44 3.77
C GLY A 213 -10.42 -1.67 4.98
N ARG A 214 -10.12 -0.37 5.00
CA ARG A 214 -10.66 0.55 6.02
C ARG A 214 -12.13 0.85 5.72
N PHE A 215 -12.96 0.91 6.75
CA PHE A 215 -14.37 1.29 6.62
C PHE A 215 -14.50 2.79 6.38
N ASN A 216 -14.36 3.22 5.13
CA ASN A 216 -14.46 4.61 4.71
C ASN A 216 -15.29 4.76 3.42
N LYS A 217 -15.66 5.99 3.09
CA LYS A 217 -16.47 6.29 1.88
C LYS A 217 -15.78 5.85 0.59
N GLN A 218 -14.45 5.89 0.53
CA GLN A 218 -13.66 5.49 -0.63
C GLN A 218 -13.94 4.04 -1.06
N LYS A 219 -14.04 3.12 -0.09
CA LYS A 219 -14.28 1.67 -0.33
C LYS A 219 -15.70 1.33 -0.75
N ASN A 220 -16.64 2.27 -0.59
CA ASN A 220 -18.03 2.17 -1.08
C ASN A 220 -18.80 0.95 -0.57
N HIS A 221 -18.66 0.66 0.73
CA HIS A 221 -19.29 -0.50 1.36
C HIS A 221 -20.83 -0.49 1.26
N LEU A 222 -21.46 0.69 1.23
CA LEU A 222 -22.92 0.77 1.08
C LEU A 222 -23.37 0.24 -0.28
N PHE A 223 -22.62 0.49 -1.34
CA PHE A 223 -22.89 -0.10 -2.64
C PHE A 223 -22.59 -1.60 -2.65
N LEU A 224 -21.51 -2.03 -2.01
CA LEU A 224 -21.19 -3.45 -1.82
C LEU A 224 -22.34 -4.21 -1.13
N LEU A 225 -22.95 -3.65 -0.10
CA LEU A 225 -24.09 -4.26 0.58
C LEU A 225 -25.34 -4.37 -0.32
N ARG A 226 -25.57 -3.38 -1.20
CA ARG A 226 -26.66 -3.47 -2.21
C ARG A 226 -26.40 -4.60 -3.21
N ILE A 227 -25.17 -4.73 -3.69
CA ILE A 227 -24.76 -5.86 -4.54
C ILE A 227 -24.99 -7.17 -3.79
N PHE A 228 -24.53 -7.24 -2.55
CA PHE A 228 -24.59 -8.46 -1.76
C PHE A 228 -26.03 -8.87 -1.40
N LYS A 229 -26.96 -7.94 -1.25
CA LYS A 229 -28.39 -8.24 -1.14
C LYS A 229 -28.91 -9.02 -2.36
N GLU A 230 -28.52 -8.62 -3.57
CA GLU A 230 -28.90 -9.36 -4.80
C GLU A 230 -28.23 -10.74 -4.84
N ILE A 231 -27.01 -10.86 -4.35
CA ILE A 231 -26.30 -12.15 -4.24
C ILE A 231 -27.06 -13.08 -3.28
N VAL A 232 -27.41 -12.62 -2.08
CA VAL A 232 -28.16 -13.43 -1.09
C VAL A 232 -29.50 -13.89 -1.65
N ARG A 233 -30.19 -13.03 -2.43
CA ARG A 233 -31.44 -13.41 -3.09
C ARG A 233 -31.27 -14.58 -4.07
N LEU A 234 -30.15 -14.64 -4.78
CA LEU A 234 -29.85 -15.71 -5.77
C LEU A 234 -29.14 -16.92 -5.16
N LYS A 235 -28.35 -16.70 -4.11
CA LYS A 235 -27.51 -17.68 -3.41
C LYS A 235 -27.63 -17.47 -1.90
N PRO A 236 -28.69 -18.00 -1.24
CA PRO A 236 -28.95 -17.72 0.18
C PRO A 236 -27.82 -18.12 1.15
N ASN A 237 -27.04 -19.15 0.82
CA ASN A 237 -25.88 -19.60 1.61
C ASN A 237 -24.61 -18.77 1.36
N SER A 238 -24.72 -17.55 0.82
CA SER A 238 -23.59 -16.65 0.66
C SER A 238 -23.22 -15.95 1.96
N LEU A 239 -21.92 -15.72 2.16
CA LEU A 239 -21.36 -14.96 3.27
C LEU A 239 -20.47 -13.83 2.74
N LEU A 240 -20.73 -12.60 3.17
CA LEU A 240 -19.83 -11.46 2.95
C LEU A 240 -18.94 -11.26 4.16
N VAL A 241 -17.63 -11.41 3.97
CA VAL A 241 -16.62 -11.21 5.03
C VAL A 241 -15.94 -9.86 4.81
N LEU A 242 -16.17 -8.94 5.74
CA LEU A 242 -15.58 -7.60 5.74
C LEU A 242 -14.44 -7.54 6.75
N VAL A 243 -13.21 -7.35 6.26
CA VAL A 243 -11.99 -7.34 7.06
C VAL A 243 -11.44 -5.93 7.18
N GLY A 244 -11.47 -5.35 8.37
CA GLY A 244 -11.01 -3.98 8.63
C GLY A 244 -11.17 -3.57 10.08
N ALA A 245 -10.58 -2.46 10.47
CA ALA A 245 -10.79 -1.90 11.80
C ALA A 245 -12.22 -1.38 11.94
N LYS A 246 -12.79 -1.52 13.13
CA LYS A 246 -14.15 -1.04 13.46
C LYS A 246 -14.15 0.47 13.72
N ASP A 247 -13.74 1.24 12.73
CA ASP A 247 -13.62 2.69 12.76
C ASP A 247 -14.33 3.34 11.55
N GLY A 248 -14.20 4.64 11.41
CA GLY A 248 -14.77 5.38 10.28
C GLY A 248 -16.29 5.24 10.19
N ILE A 249 -16.77 4.66 9.07
CA ILE A 249 -18.22 4.48 8.82
C ILE A 249 -18.72 3.06 9.20
N TYR A 250 -18.04 2.36 10.09
CA TYR A 250 -18.38 0.98 10.49
C TYR A 250 -19.84 0.84 10.96
N GLU A 251 -20.30 1.70 11.87
CA GLU A 251 -21.68 1.63 12.40
C GLU A 251 -22.73 1.95 11.33
N GLU A 252 -22.42 2.84 10.38
CA GLU A 252 -23.29 3.12 9.23
C GLU A 252 -23.46 1.86 8.35
N ILE A 253 -22.35 1.16 8.04
CA ILE A 253 -22.38 -0.07 7.25
C ILE A 253 -23.19 -1.16 7.95
N LYS A 254 -22.97 -1.35 9.25
CA LYS A 254 -23.67 -2.33 10.08
C LYS A 254 -25.18 -2.05 10.15
N THR A 255 -25.56 -0.80 10.36
CA THR A 255 -26.96 -0.38 10.38
C THR A 255 -27.62 -0.59 9.01
N PHE A 256 -26.88 -0.29 7.93
CA PHE A 256 -27.39 -0.47 6.57
C PHE A 256 -27.56 -1.95 6.21
N SER A 257 -26.70 -2.85 6.68
CA SER A 257 -26.87 -4.29 6.47
C SER A 257 -28.15 -4.84 7.11
N LYS A 258 -28.51 -4.35 8.31
CA LYS A 258 -29.80 -4.65 8.98
C LYS A 258 -30.97 -4.11 8.18
N LYS A 259 -30.91 -2.85 7.73
CA LYS A 259 -31.97 -2.24 6.89
C LYS A 259 -32.23 -3.02 5.61
N LEU A 260 -31.20 -3.65 5.05
CA LEU A 260 -31.32 -4.50 3.86
C LEU A 260 -31.79 -5.92 4.17
N GLY A 261 -31.90 -6.33 5.43
CA GLY A 261 -32.29 -7.68 5.88
C GLY A 261 -31.25 -8.76 5.61
N ILE A 262 -29.98 -8.41 5.51
CA ILE A 262 -28.86 -9.32 5.19
C ILE A 262 -27.82 -9.43 6.31
N GLU A 263 -28.09 -8.93 7.51
CA GLU A 263 -27.12 -8.90 8.61
C GLU A 263 -26.60 -10.27 9.01
N LYS A 264 -27.41 -11.32 8.85
CA LYS A 264 -27.00 -12.72 9.13
C LYS A 264 -25.98 -13.26 8.12
N ASN A 265 -25.93 -12.66 6.94
CA ASN A 265 -25.04 -13.03 5.84
C ASN A 265 -23.80 -12.12 5.77
N VAL A 266 -23.63 -11.14 6.68
CA VAL A 266 -22.49 -10.22 6.70
C VAL A 266 -21.67 -10.42 7.96
N LEU A 267 -20.43 -10.85 7.81
CA LEU A 267 -19.50 -11.03 8.90
C LEU A 267 -18.50 -9.85 8.94
N PHE A 268 -18.56 -9.06 9.99
CA PHE A 268 -17.55 -8.05 10.30
C PHE A 268 -16.39 -8.73 11.05
N PHE A 269 -15.39 -9.16 10.31
CA PHE A 269 -14.28 -9.96 10.85
C PHE A 269 -13.37 -9.17 11.81
N GLY A 270 -13.30 -7.85 11.62
CA GLY A 270 -12.38 -6.99 12.35
C GLY A 270 -11.00 -6.92 11.68
N LYS A 271 -10.07 -6.21 12.35
CA LYS A 271 -8.67 -6.08 11.90
C LYS A 271 -7.98 -7.44 12.01
N SER A 272 -7.25 -7.85 10.98
CA SER A 272 -6.53 -9.12 10.95
C SER A 272 -5.12 -8.99 10.39
N SER A 273 -4.16 -9.65 11.02
CA SER A 273 -2.82 -9.88 10.47
C SER A 273 -2.74 -11.11 9.54
N LYS A 274 -3.85 -11.89 9.46
CA LYS A 274 -3.95 -13.15 8.68
C LYS A 274 -4.67 -12.95 7.34
N VAL A 275 -4.51 -11.80 6.70
CA VAL A 275 -5.16 -11.50 5.41
C VAL A 275 -4.82 -12.54 4.35
N ALA A 276 -3.57 -13.00 4.29
CA ALA A 276 -3.15 -14.05 3.36
C ALA A 276 -3.96 -15.36 3.53
N ASP A 277 -4.32 -15.73 4.76
CA ASP A 277 -5.12 -16.92 5.07
C ASP A 277 -6.58 -16.71 4.66
N LEU A 278 -7.14 -15.55 4.96
CA LEU A 278 -8.52 -15.21 4.59
C LEU A 278 -8.71 -15.20 3.07
N LEU A 279 -7.76 -14.65 2.30
CA LEU A 279 -7.80 -14.68 0.84
C LEU A 279 -7.75 -16.10 0.25
N GLN A 280 -7.16 -17.10 0.97
CA GLN A 280 -7.28 -18.50 0.55
C GLN A 280 -8.74 -19.00 0.65
N ALA A 281 -9.44 -18.62 1.72
CA ALA A 281 -10.78 -19.10 2.02
C ALA A 281 -11.88 -18.49 1.16
N PHE A 282 -11.71 -17.26 0.66
CA PHE A 282 -12.70 -16.57 -0.18
C PHE A 282 -12.88 -17.25 -1.54
N ASP A 283 -14.06 -17.12 -2.13
CA ASP A 283 -14.36 -17.52 -3.50
C ASP A 283 -14.20 -16.38 -4.48
N ILE A 284 -14.43 -15.15 -4.01
CA ILE A 284 -14.27 -13.92 -4.79
C ILE A 284 -13.90 -12.74 -3.88
N PHE A 285 -13.08 -11.86 -4.38
CA PHE A 285 -12.76 -10.58 -3.77
C PHE A 285 -13.56 -9.45 -4.45
N MET A 286 -14.17 -8.57 -3.65
CA MET A 286 -15.02 -7.49 -4.12
C MET A 286 -14.42 -6.13 -3.78
N LEU A 287 -14.21 -5.25 -4.77
CA LEU A 287 -13.66 -3.90 -4.55
C LEU A 287 -14.42 -2.85 -5.37
N PRO A 288 -15.63 -2.44 -4.97
CA PRO A 288 -16.41 -1.41 -5.66
C PRO A 288 -15.99 0.01 -5.24
N SER A 289 -14.70 0.25 -5.03
CA SER A 289 -14.15 1.52 -4.56
C SER A 289 -14.49 2.67 -5.51
N LEU A 290 -14.72 3.86 -4.96
CA LEU A 290 -14.95 5.08 -5.72
C LEU A 290 -13.69 5.55 -6.44
N TYR A 291 -12.55 5.35 -5.83
CA TYR A 291 -11.22 5.64 -6.38
C TYR A 291 -10.15 4.86 -5.61
N GLU A 292 -9.07 4.48 -6.29
CA GLU A 292 -7.87 3.87 -5.71
C GLU A 292 -6.65 4.36 -6.50
N GLY A 293 -5.51 4.45 -5.81
CA GLY A 293 -4.22 4.54 -6.48
C GLY A 293 -3.84 3.16 -7.05
N LEU A 294 -3.00 2.45 -6.33
CA LEU A 294 -2.66 1.05 -6.63
C LEU A 294 -2.79 0.25 -5.33
N PRO A 295 -3.97 -0.35 -5.06
CA PRO A 295 -4.24 -0.99 -3.78
C PRO A 295 -3.48 -2.31 -3.64
N PHE A 296 -2.68 -2.46 -2.57
CA PHE A 296 -1.95 -3.69 -2.25
C PHE A 296 -2.84 -4.93 -2.25
N VAL A 297 -4.05 -4.81 -1.71
CA VAL A 297 -4.98 -5.94 -1.60
C VAL A 297 -5.35 -6.56 -2.95
N LEU A 298 -5.33 -5.79 -4.05
CA LEU A 298 -5.53 -6.35 -5.39
C LEU A 298 -4.29 -7.08 -5.92
N VAL A 299 -3.10 -6.71 -5.49
CA VAL A 299 -1.89 -7.51 -5.76
C VAL A 299 -1.93 -8.80 -4.96
N GLU A 300 -2.32 -8.73 -3.68
CA GLU A 300 -2.48 -9.86 -2.77
C GLU A 300 -3.54 -10.86 -3.27
N SER A 301 -4.72 -10.37 -3.71
CA SER A 301 -5.78 -11.24 -4.25
C SER A 301 -5.34 -11.95 -5.53
N GLN A 302 -4.62 -11.28 -6.42
CA GLN A 302 -4.07 -11.90 -7.62
C GLN A 302 -2.99 -12.93 -7.30
N ALA A 303 -2.09 -12.63 -6.35
CA ALA A 303 -1.09 -13.59 -5.87
C ALA A 303 -1.75 -14.83 -5.25
N ALA A 304 -2.93 -14.67 -4.65
CA ALA A 304 -3.77 -15.77 -4.18
C ALA A 304 -4.60 -16.42 -5.30
N SER A 305 -4.43 -16.02 -6.55
CA SER A 305 -5.26 -16.48 -7.69
C SER A 305 -6.76 -16.36 -7.39
N LEU A 306 -7.15 -15.35 -6.62
CA LEU A 306 -8.52 -15.13 -6.18
C LEU A 306 -9.26 -14.27 -7.22
N PRO A 307 -10.36 -14.78 -7.82
CA PRO A 307 -11.19 -13.96 -8.68
C PRO A 307 -11.58 -12.67 -7.98
N SER A 308 -11.46 -11.55 -8.67
CA SER A 308 -11.65 -10.22 -8.08
C SER A 308 -12.51 -9.36 -9.01
N LEU A 309 -13.64 -8.88 -8.49
CA LEU A 309 -14.52 -7.92 -9.19
C LEU A 309 -14.25 -6.51 -8.65
N VAL A 310 -13.79 -5.65 -9.53
CA VAL A 310 -13.20 -4.36 -9.18
C VAL A 310 -13.92 -3.24 -9.93
N SER A 311 -14.11 -2.10 -9.29
CA SER A 311 -14.64 -0.91 -9.95
C SER A 311 -13.74 -0.43 -11.09
N SER A 312 -14.31 -0.03 -12.21
CA SER A 312 -13.59 0.57 -13.35
C SER A 312 -12.97 1.94 -13.06
N THR A 313 -13.18 2.49 -11.86
CA THR A 313 -12.51 3.70 -11.37
C THR A 313 -11.09 3.41 -10.85
N VAL A 314 -10.76 2.13 -10.61
CA VAL A 314 -9.42 1.68 -10.26
C VAL A 314 -8.57 1.58 -11.52
N THR A 315 -7.28 1.93 -11.41
CA THR A 315 -6.37 1.91 -12.57
C THR A 315 -6.24 0.52 -13.21
N ASN A 316 -6.27 0.47 -14.55
CA ASN A 316 -6.06 -0.76 -15.30
C ASN A 316 -4.63 -1.32 -15.19
N GLU A 317 -3.67 -0.53 -14.72
CA GLU A 317 -2.29 -0.99 -14.49
C GLU A 317 -2.22 -2.20 -13.54
N ILE A 318 -3.25 -2.39 -12.68
CA ILE A 318 -3.32 -3.53 -11.76
C ILE A 318 -3.82 -4.82 -12.41
N LYS A 319 -4.29 -4.82 -13.66
CA LYS A 319 -4.77 -6.03 -14.34
C LYS A 319 -3.60 -6.88 -14.83
N LEU A 320 -3.03 -7.67 -13.94
CA LEU A 320 -1.84 -8.50 -14.20
C LEU A 320 -2.19 -9.96 -14.53
N THR A 321 -3.35 -10.42 -14.07
CA THR A 321 -3.79 -11.81 -14.22
C THR A 321 -5.21 -11.89 -14.79
N LYS A 322 -5.62 -13.08 -15.21
CA LYS A 322 -7.01 -13.39 -15.62
C LYS A 322 -8.03 -13.26 -14.49
N TYR A 323 -7.58 -13.20 -13.26
CA TYR A 323 -8.43 -13.17 -12.06
C TYR A 323 -9.04 -11.80 -11.75
N ILE A 324 -8.66 -10.73 -12.45
CA ILE A 324 -9.30 -9.41 -12.28
C ILE A 324 -10.30 -9.13 -13.40
N LYS A 325 -11.51 -8.77 -13.03
CA LYS A 325 -12.52 -8.18 -13.91
C LYS A 325 -12.95 -6.82 -13.37
N PHE A 326 -13.01 -5.84 -14.28
CA PHE A 326 -13.53 -4.51 -13.99
C PHE A 326 -15.03 -4.42 -14.30
N GLU A 327 -15.77 -3.70 -13.44
CA GLU A 327 -17.17 -3.40 -13.63
C GLU A 327 -17.44 -1.92 -13.34
N SER A 328 -18.38 -1.32 -14.06
CA SER A 328 -18.73 0.10 -13.89
C SER A 328 -19.53 0.32 -12.61
N LEU A 329 -19.25 1.39 -11.89
CA LEU A 329 -20.10 1.84 -10.78
C LEU A 329 -21.47 2.38 -11.27
N LYS A 330 -21.65 2.58 -12.58
CA LYS A 330 -22.94 2.90 -13.20
C LYS A 330 -23.80 1.66 -13.42
N SER A 331 -23.20 0.48 -13.47
CA SER A 331 -23.93 -0.80 -13.52
C SER A 331 -24.74 -0.99 -12.24
N SER A 332 -25.91 -1.60 -12.40
CA SER A 332 -26.81 -1.89 -11.28
C SER A 332 -26.19 -2.88 -10.29
N PRO A 333 -26.64 -2.89 -9.02
CA PRO A 333 -26.24 -3.92 -8.06
C PRO A 333 -26.51 -5.35 -8.56
N LYS A 334 -27.55 -5.57 -9.36
CA LYS A 334 -27.87 -6.87 -9.94
C LYS A 334 -26.81 -7.30 -10.95
N GLU A 335 -26.39 -6.44 -11.88
CA GLU A 335 -25.34 -6.75 -12.86
C GLU A 335 -24.01 -7.08 -12.17
N TRP A 336 -23.66 -6.34 -11.12
CA TRP A 336 -22.51 -6.66 -10.27
C TRP A 336 -22.66 -8.04 -9.61
N ALA A 337 -23.85 -8.37 -9.09
CA ALA A 337 -24.12 -9.65 -8.44
C ALA A 337 -24.01 -10.83 -9.43
N ASP A 338 -24.61 -10.71 -10.61
CA ASP A 338 -24.55 -11.73 -11.65
C ASP A 338 -23.09 -11.98 -12.10
N THR A 339 -22.33 -10.91 -12.30
CA THR A 339 -20.90 -10.99 -12.64
C THR A 339 -20.10 -11.62 -11.50
N ALA A 340 -20.35 -11.24 -10.25
CA ALA A 340 -19.65 -11.76 -9.08
C ALA A 340 -19.88 -13.26 -8.88
N ILE A 341 -21.14 -13.73 -9.00
CA ILE A 341 -21.48 -15.15 -8.89
C ILE A 341 -20.77 -15.97 -9.98
N LYS A 342 -20.75 -15.46 -11.23
CA LYS A 342 -20.04 -16.10 -12.33
C LYS A 342 -18.54 -16.19 -12.08
N LEU A 343 -17.92 -15.14 -11.55
CA LEU A 343 -16.50 -15.14 -11.23
C LEU A 343 -16.16 -16.06 -10.06
N ALA A 344 -17.02 -16.15 -9.06
CA ALA A 344 -16.81 -17.02 -7.89
C ALA A 344 -16.75 -18.53 -8.25
N SER A 345 -17.25 -18.93 -9.41
CA SER A 345 -17.14 -20.31 -9.93
C SER A 345 -15.85 -20.59 -10.71
N MET A 346 -14.97 -19.61 -10.87
CA MET A 346 -13.69 -19.81 -11.58
C MET A 346 -12.75 -20.72 -10.79
N THR A 347 -12.17 -21.70 -11.46
CA THR A 347 -11.10 -22.53 -10.88
C THR A 347 -9.86 -21.70 -10.61
N ARG A 348 -9.38 -21.78 -9.38
CA ARG A 348 -8.15 -21.12 -8.94
C ARG A 348 -6.95 -22.03 -9.21
N ALA A 349 -5.97 -21.54 -9.94
CA ALA A 349 -4.69 -22.20 -10.14
C ALA A 349 -3.55 -21.21 -9.84
N PRO A 350 -2.49 -21.62 -9.14
CA PRO A 350 -1.37 -20.73 -8.84
C PRO A 350 -0.75 -20.15 -10.12
N ASP A 351 -0.79 -18.83 -10.27
CA ASP A 351 -0.22 -18.10 -11.40
C ASP A 351 0.34 -16.75 -10.95
N ASN A 352 1.61 -16.74 -10.57
CA ASN A 352 2.31 -15.54 -10.11
C ASN A 352 3.35 -15.02 -11.12
N VAL A 353 3.45 -15.64 -12.30
CA VAL A 353 4.48 -15.30 -13.29
C VAL A 353 4.38 -13.84 -13.72
N ALA A 354 3.17 -13.38 -14.04
CA ALA A 354 2.95 -12.00 -14.44
C ALA A 354 3.27 -11.00 -13.31
N LEU A 355 2.92 -11.33 -12.07
CA LEU A 355 3.23 -10.50 -10.89
C LEU A 355 4.74 -10.32 -10.70
N VAL A 356 5.50 -11.42 -10.79
CA VAL A 356 6.97 -11.40 -10.68
C VAL A 356 7.59 -10.59 -11.82
N LYS A 357 7.17 -10.84 -13.07
CA LYS A 357 7.68 -10.16 -14.27
C LYS A 357 7.44 -8.65 -14.21
N GLU A 358 6.29 -8.21 -13.73
CA GLU A 358 5.92 -6.80 -13.63
C GLU A 358 6.41 -6.12 -12.34
N GLY A 359 7.24 -6.80 -11.52
CA GLY A 359 7.88 -6.24 -10.34
C GLY A 359 6.96 -6.13 -9.11
N TYR A 360 5.90 -6.93 -9.05
CA TYR A 360 4.98 -6.99 -7.90
C TYR A 360 5.34 -8.10 -6.90
N ASP A 361 6.43 -8.85 -7.13
CA ASP A 361 7.02 -9.73 -6.14
C ASP A 361 8.03 -8.97 -5.27
N VAL A 362 7.89 -9.11 -3.96
CA VAL A 362 8.67 -8.33 -3.00
C VAL A 362 10.17 -8.63 -3.07
N ASN A 363 10.56 -9.89 -3.32
CA ASN A 363 11.99 -10.24 -3.40
C ASN A 363 12.63 -9.63 -4.66
N SER A 364 11.92 -9.69 -5.79
CA SER A 364 12.34 -9.07 -7.04
C SER A 364 12.41 -7.55 -6.93
N MET A 365 11.43 -6.92 -6.23
CA MET A 365 11.39 -5.49 -5.98
C MET A 365 12.59 -5.04 -5.14
N VAL A 366 12.91 -5.73 -4.04
CA VAL A 366 14.04 -5.38 -3.17
C VAL A 366 15.36 -5.54 -3.91
N LYS A 367 15.56 -6.62 -4.68
CA LYS A 367 16.77 -6.80 -5.52
C LYS A 367 16.96 -5.66 -6.53
N ASN A 368 15.88 -5.23 -7.19
CA ASN A 368 15.93 -4.09 -8.10
C ASN A 368 16.30 -2.80 -7.34
N LEU A 369 15.74 -2.59 -6.15
CA LEU A 369 16.03 -1.44 -5.30
C LEU A 369 17.50 -1.41 -4.86
N GLU A 370 18.08 -2.54 -4.45
CA GLU A 370 19.49 -2.70 -4.12
C GLU A 370 20.41 -2.32 -5.29
N GLN A 371 20.10 -2.81 -6.49
CA GLN A 371 20.87 -2.48 -7.71
C GLN A 371 20.84 -0.97 -7.99
N LEU A 372 19.66 -0.32 -7.82
CA LEU A 372 19.53 1.12 -8.00
C LEU A 372 20.30 1.91 -6.93
N TYR A 373 20.26 1.49 -5.66
CA TYR A 373 21.04 2.12 -4.59
C TYR A 373 22.54 2.05 -4.86
N LEU A 374 23.06 0.87 -5.25
CA LEU A 374 24.48 0.69 -5.58
C LEU A 374 24.87 1.52 -6.80
N LYS A 375 24.01 1.56 -7.83
CA LYS A 375 24.24 2.38 -9.03
C LYS A 375 24.35 3.85 -8.64
N PHE A 376 23.36 4.40 -7.93
CA PHE A 376 23.35 5.82 -7.55
C PHE A 376 24.48 6.19 -6.60
N TYR A 377 24.84 5.27 -5.70
CA TYR A 377 26.01 5.47 -4.82
C TYR A 377 27.30 5.62 -5.63
N ARG A 378 27.53 4.72 -6.60
CA ARG A 378 28.73 4.76 -7.47
C ARG A 378 28.79 5.99 -8.39
N GLU A 379 27.64 6.42 -8.93
CA GLU A 379 27.54 7.60 -9.79
C GLU A 379 27.85 8.91 -9.07
N ASN A 380 27.77 8.95 -7.74
CA ASN A 380 27.90 10.17 -6.94
C ASN A 380 29.11 10.17 -5.98
N ASN A 381 29.88 9.10 -5.91
CA ASN A 381 31.08 8.93 -5.06
C ASN A 381 32.25 8.34 -5.84
#